data_29d089ed4db58a67fb0935b610da2a87
#
_entry.id   29d089ed4db58a67fb0935b610da2a87
#
_cell.length_a   1.000
_cell.length_b   1.000
_cell.length_c   1.000
_cell.angle_alpha   90.00
_cell.angle_beta   90.00
_cell.angle_gamma   90.00
#
_symmetry.space_group_name_H-M   'P 1'
#
loop_
_entity.id
_entity.type
_entity.pdbx_description
1 polymer ?
#
loop_
_entity_poly.entity_id
_entity_poly.type
_entity_poly.pdbx_seq_one_letter_code
_entity_poly.pdbx_strand_id
1 'polypeptide(L)'
;LQKSEESNNYITQGEVISIIKKKEIIDGEEIEVRTEALIDISKKNTAICNLTKEDKGIVDQLEIGTIIDIKVKRHSRGIIYASIGDALEEVKRNEIYSAIGNKSVGFTGNVKELIHGGYWVDVGGVECFMPGSLGGLNKLYDFESLLGKELIVMPITYSNEKQTIVVSHREYLRTMIPVATEELNENIKDHITGFVTGTTKFGIFAEFNQCLTGLIPKNELDESTLELFNNRSIKPGDEISFWPKEIISEKKIILSQLGPKIDLWDGADEKYKPMMITNGKVTKVTRYGAFVELEKGISGLIHKSKLKGQELSKGDVVKVKIGSVNISDRKITMNLV
;
A
#
# COMPACT_ATOMS: atom_id res chain seq x y z
N LEU A 1 -17.88 52.01 34.39
CA LEU A 1 -18.33 50.59 34.51
C LEU A 1 -17.99 49.87 33.23
N GLN A 2 -16.74 49.35 33.17
CA GLN A 2 -16.30 48.40 32.16
C GLN A 2 -17.00 47.08 32.46
N LYS A 3 -18.00 46.72 31.64
CA LYS A 3 -18.48 45.34 31.60
C LYS A 3 -17.39 44.50 30.98
N SER A 4 -16.85 43.59 31.75
CA SER A 4 -15.94 42.54 31.31
C SER A 4 -16.52 41.84 30.06
N GLU A 5 -15.78 41.86 28.99
CA GLU A 5 -16.04 40.98 27.83
C GLU A 5 -15.85 39.54 28.32
N GLU A 6 -16.94 38.84 28.55
CA GLU A 6 -16.91 37.40 28.80
C GLU A 6 -16.56 36.72 27.47
N SER A 7 -15.35 36.20 27.37
CA SER A 7 -14.95 35.31 26.29
C SER A 7 -15.58 33.96 26.56
N ASN A 8 -16.80 33.76 26.11
CA ASN A 8 -17.48 32.48 26.17
C ASN A 8 -17.05 31.62 24.93
N ASN A 9 -15.90 30.95 25.02
CA ASN A 9 -15.48 29.96 24.02
C ASN A 9 -16.25 28.65 24.24
N TYR A 10 -17.36 28.46 23.54
CA TYR A 10 -18.12 27.21 23.56
C TYR A 10 -18.65 26.89 22.14
N ILE A 11 -18.82 25.61 21.87
CA ILE A 11 -19.44 25.12 20.63
C ILE A 11 -20.93 24.94 20.85
N THR A 12 -21.74 25.38 19.90
CA THR A 12 -23.18 25.19 19.87
C THR A 12 -23.66 24.99 18.43
N GLN A 13 -24.83 24.41 18.28
CA GLN A 13 -25.47 24.27 16.98
C GLN A 13 -26.33 25.49 16.67
N GLY A 14 -26.40 25.85 15.40
CA GLY A 14 -27.27 26.91 14.91
C GLY A 14 -27.68 26.65 13.46
N GLU A 15 -28.80 27.28 13.07
CA GLU A 15 -29.39 27.20 11.75
C GLU A 15 -28.91 28.39 10.90
N VAL A 16 -28.42 28.13 9.68
CA VAL A 16 -28.01 29.18 8.73
C VAL A 16 -29.25 29.90 8.20
N ILE A 17 -29.42 31.17 8.59
CA ILE A 17 -30.58 32.01 8.20
C ILE A 17 -30.28 32.74 6.88
N SER A 18 -29.04 33.25 6.70
CA SER A 18 -28.67 34.09 5.58
C SER A 18 -27.19 34.01 5.31
N ILE A 19 -26.80 34.13 4.03
CA ILE A 19 -25.42 34.20 3.58
C ILE A 19 -25.27 35.50 2.78
N ILE A 20 -24.41 36.41 3.25
CA ILE A 20 -24.17 37.73 2.69
C ILE A 20 -22.80 37.75 2.04
N LYS A 21 -22.78 37.86 0.70
CA LYS A 21 -21.55 37.98 -0.08
C LYS A 21 -21.29 39.44 -0.40
N LYS A 22 -20.19 39.99 0.09
CA LYS A 22 -19.73 41.36 -0.21
C LYS A 22 -18.68 41.32 -1.31
N LYS A 23 -18.94 42.06 -2.39
CA LYS A 23 -18.02 42.21 -3.51
C LYS A 23 -17.47 43.65 -3.50
N GLU A 24 -16.20 43.80 -3.81
CA GLU A 24 -15.53 45.09 -4.06
C GLU A 24 -14.95 45.09 -5.46
N ILE A 25 -14.97 46.25 -6.11
CA ILE A 25 -14.34 46.42 -7.42
C ILE A 25 -12.87 46.83 -7.17
N ILE A 26 -11.95 45.93 -7.47
CA ILE A 26 -10.49 46.19 -7.42
C ILE A 26 -9.95 46.04 -8.84
N ASP A 27 -9.29 47.10 -9.33
CA ASP A 27 -8.74 47.15 -10.70
C ASP A 27 -9.74 46.89 -11.84
N GLY A 28 -11.05 47.17 -11.61
CA GLY A 28 -12.10 47.01 -12.60
C GLY A 28 -12.74 45.65 -12.63
N GLU A 29 -12.32 44.71 -11.77
CA GLU A 29 -12.93 43.38 -11.60
C GLU A 29 -13.71 43.30 -10.28
N GLU A 30 -14.91 42.67 -10.30
CA GLU A 30 -15.65 42.36 -9.10
C GLU A 30 -14.98 41.19 -8.37
N ILE A 31 -14.35 41.48 -7.24
CA ILE A 31 -13.75 40.46 -6.38
C ILE A 31 -14.61 40.27 -5.13
N GLU A 32 -14.97 39.04 -4.80
CA GLU A 32 -15.62 38.69 -3.56
C GLU A 32 -14.63 38.86 -2.39
N VAL A 33 -14.85 39.89 -1.57
CA VAL A 33 -13.90 40.29 -0.52
C VAL A 33 -14.28 39.69 0.82
N ARG A 34 -15.57 39.45 1.06
CA ARG A 34 -16.05 38.96 2.36
C ARG A 34 -17.37 38.23 2.22
N THR A 35 -17.48 37.10 2.90
CA THR A 35 -18.74 36.38 3.10
C THR A 35 -19.08 36.35 4.58
N GLU A 36 -20.31 36.67 4.94
CA GLU A 36 -20.84 36.61 6.30
C GLU A 36 -22.03 35.64 6.32
N ALA A 37 -22.03 34.69 7.25
CA ALA A 37 -23.21 33.87 7.54
C ALA A 37 -23.89 34.36 8.80
N LEU A 38 -25.21 34.52 8.73
CA LEU A 38 -26.07 34.76 9.90
C LEU A 38 -26.64 33.43 10.35
N ILE A 39 -26.43 33.08 11.61
CA ILE A 39 -26.81 31.79 12.20
C ILE A 39 -27.69 32.00 13.40
N ASP A 40 -28.88 31.40 13.39
CA ASP A 40 -29.78 31.37 14.56
C ASP A 40 -29.32 30.30 15.55
N ILE A 41 -28.89 30.73 16.72
CA ILE A 41 -28.45 29.83 17.82
C ILE A 41 -29.62 29.44 18.70
N SER A 42 -30.62 30.33 18.83
CA SER A 42 -31.84 30.12 19.60
C SER A 42 -32.83 31.21 19.25
N LYS A 43 -34.11 30.98 19.49
CA LYS A 43 -35.25 31.87 19.12
C LYS A 43 -35.11 33.38 19.42
N LYS A 44 -33.96 33.82 19.95
CA LYS A 44 -33.68 35.23 20.28
C LYS A 44 -32.24 35.70 20.01
N ASN A 45 -31.33 34.79 19.58
CA ASN A 45 -29.91 35.11 19.45
C ASN A 45 -29.40 34.68 18.09
N THR A 46 -28.91 35.65 17.31
CA THR A 46 -28.26 35.43 16.02
C THR A 46 -26.76 35.64 16.13
N ALA A 47 -25.97 34.69 15.62
CA ALA A 47 -24.53 34.83 15.51
C ALA A 47 -24.12 35.26 14.11
N ILE A 48 -23.07 36.09 14.04
CA ILE A 48 -22.42 36.48 12.80
C ILE A 48 -21.12 35.65 12.67
N CYS A 49 -21.03 34.84 11.61
CA CYS A 49 -19.83 34.12 11.25
C CYS A 49 -19.19 34.78 10.05
N ASN A 50 -17.96 35.30 10.22
CA ASN A 50 -17.15 35.77 9.12
C ASN A 50 -16.44 34.61 8.49
N LEU A 51 -16.66 34.38 7.20
CA LEU A 51 -16.06 33.33 6.40
C LEU A 51 -14.87 33.90 5.65
N THR A 52 -13.71 33.30 5.82
CA THR A 52 -12.45 33.69 5.19
C THR A 52 -12.24 32.93 3.89
N LYS A 53 -11.15 33.25 3.15
CA LYS A 53 -10.77 32.47 1.94
C LYS A 53 -10.42 31.01 2.25
N GLU A 54 -9.99 30.75 3.48
CA GLU A 54 -9.67 29.40 3.98
C GLU A 54 -10.92 28.55 4.20
N ASP A 55 -12.08 29.20 4.47
CA ASP A 55 -13.38 28.58 4.63
C ASP A 55 -14.10 28.29 3.30
N LYS A 56 -13.45 28.50 2.14
CA LYS A 56 -14.07 28.46 0.81
C LYS A 56 -14.78 27.13 0.51
N GLY A 57 -14.19 26.00 0.92
CA GLY A 57 -14.80 24.68 0.79
C GLY A 57 -16.06 24.49 1.64
N ILE A 58 -16.18 25.23 2.73
CA ILE A 58 -17.34 25.23 3.63
C ILE A 58 -18.42 26.14 3.04
N VAL A 59 -18.03 27.33 2.56
CA VAL A 59 -18.92 28.34 1.99
C VAL A 59 -19.70 27.79 0.80
N ASP A 60 -19.06 27.01 -0.06
CA ASP A 60 -19.66 26.43 -1.26
C ASP A 60 -20.72 25.35 -0.95
N GLN A 61 -20.66 24.77 0.26
CA GLN A 61 -21.58 23.73 0.74
C GLN A 61 -22.64 24.27 1.72
N LEU A 62 -22.56 25.55 2.11
CA LEU A 62 -23.48 26.17 3.05
C LEU A 62 -24.78 26.56 2.36
N GLU A 63 -25.88 25.96 2.79
CA GLU A 63 -27.23 26.29 2.36
C GLU A 63 -28.05 26.90 3.50
N ILE A 64 -28.99 27.79 3.16
CA ILE A 64 -29.92 28.34 4.15
C ILE A 64 -30.81 27.21 4.69
N GLY A 65 -30.96 27.15 6.00
CA GLY A 65 -31.70 26.09 6.70
C GLY A 65 -30.80 24.94 7.17
N THR A 66 -29.51 24.94 6.82
CA THR A 66 -28.56 23.93 7.31
C THR A 66 -28.24 24.16 8.78
N ILE A 67 -28.28 23.09 9.59
CA ILE A 67 -27.83 23.11 10.98
C ILE A 67 -26.35 22.79 11.02
N ILE A 68 -25.55 23.68 11.64
CA ILE A 68 -24.09 23.55 11.71
C ILE A 68 -23.57 23.84 13.12
N ASP A 69 -22.42 23.26 13.43
CA ASP A 69 -21.68 23.58 14.64
C ASP A 69 -20.93 24.91 14.46
N ILE A 70 -21.04 25.79 15.45
CA ILE A 70 -20.33 27.07 15.49
C ILE A 70 -19.62 27.24 16.83
N LYS A 71 -18.44 27.83 16.81
CA LYS A 71 -17.70 28.23 18.02
C LYS A 71 -17.93 29.69 18.31
N VAL A 72 -18.64 29.97 19.40
CA VAL A 72 -18.86 31.36 19.87
C VAL A 72 -17.54 31.92 20.40
N LYS A 73 -17.10 33.06 19.84
CA LYS A 73 -15.81 33.70 20.21
C LYS A 73 -16.02 34.84 21.22
N ARG A 74 -17.03 35.68 20.99
CA ARG A 74 -17.27 36.84 21.83
C ARG A 74 -18.69 37.37 21.68
N HIS A 75 -19.14 38.04 22.70
CA HIS A 75 -20.33 38.91 22.69
C HIS A 75 -19.90 40.36 22.73
N SER A 76 -20.34 41.18 21.80
CA SER A 76 -20.05 42.61 21.79
C SER A 76 -21.31 43.40 21.38
N ARG A 77 -21.72 44.34 22.21
CA ARG A 77 -22.89 45.23 21.99
C ARG A 77 -24.16 44.48 21.55
N GLY A 78 -24.41 43.31 22.11
CA GLY A 78 -25.58 42.48 21.78
C GLY A 78 -25.42 41.64 20.51
N ILE A 79 -24.25 41.66 19.86
CA ILE A 79 -23.94 40.83 18.70
C ILE A 79 -23.04 39.69 19.14
N ILE A 80 -23.37 38.48 18.70
CA ILE A 80 -22.59 37.25 18.91
C ILE A 80 -21.72 37.05 17.69
N TYR A 81 -20.42 36.92 17.91
CA TYR A 81 -19.47 36.57 16.87
C TYR A 81 -19.05 35.11 17.05
N ALA A 82 -19.14 34.34 15.97
CA ALA A 82 -18.78 32.93 15.96
C ALA A 82 -17.96 32.56 14.74
N SER A 83 -17.37 31.38 14.74
CA SER A 83 -16.58 30.81 13.65
C SER A 83 -17.06 29.38 13.37
N ILE A 84 -17.33 29.09 12.11
CA ILE A 84 -17.67 27.75 11.64
C ILE A 84 -16.37 26.93 11.53
N GLY A 85 -15.34 27.48 10.92
CA GLY A 85 -14.05 26.80 10.73
C GLY A 85 -13.44 26.33 12.05
N ASP A 86 -13.39 27.24 13.07
CA ASP A 86 -12.87 26.86 14.39
C ASP A 86 -13.71 25.79 15.09
N ALA A 87 -15.03 25.77 14.86
CA ALA A 87 -15.89 24.72 15.41
C ALA A 87 -15.59 23.37 14.78
N LEU A 88 -15.51 23.33 13.46
CA LEU A 88 -15.19 22.11 12.71
C LEU A 88 -13.79 21.58 13.06
N GLU A 89 -12.80 22.47 13.16
CA GLU A 89 -11.46 22.11 13.61
C GLU A 89 -11.48 21.50 15.03
N GLU A 90 -12.20 22.11 15.96
CA GLU A 90 -12.28 21.61 17.35
C GLU A 90 -13.03 20.28 17.44
N VAL A 91 -14.13 20.12 16.71
CA VAL A 91 -14.87 18.84 16.62
C VAL A 91 -13.94 17.76 16.03
N LYS A 92 -13.26 18.07 14.94
CA LYS A 92 -12.31 17.14 14.30
C LYS A 92 -11.14 16.81 15.21
N ARG A 93 -10.60 17.80 15.91
CA ARG A 93 -9.52 17.61 16.90
C ARG A 93 -9.96 16.67 18.02
N ASN A 94 -11.18 16.84 18.55
CA ASN A 94 -11.73 15.98 19.59
C ASN A 94 -11.97 14.55 19.06
N GLU A 95 -12.43 14.39 17.81
CA GLU A 95 -12.56 13.09 17.15
C GLU A 95 -11.21 12.37 17.09
N ILE A 96 -10.18 13.05 16.55
CA ILE A 96 -8.82 12.48 16.44
C ILE A 96 -8.25 12.17 17.83
N TYR A 97 -8.44 13.09 18.80
CA TYR A 97 -7.97 12.91 20.17
C TYR A 97 -8.63 11.71 20.86
N SER A 98 -9.92 11.50 20.68
CA SER A 98 -10.65 10.36 21.24
C SER A 98 -10.23 9.02 20.64
N ALA A 99 -9.68 9.04 19.42
CA ALA A 99 -9.17 7.86 18.74
C ALA A 99 -7.72 7.50 19.14
N ILE A 100 -7.06 8.29 20.00
CA ILE A 100 -5.70 7.99 20.45
C ILE A 100 -5.64 6.60 21.09
N GLY A 101 -4.72 5.75 20.56
CA GLY A 101 -4.55 4.37 21.02
C GLY A 101 -5.53 3.37 20.43
N ASN A 102 -6.52 3.80 19.66
CA ASN A 102 -7.41 2.91 18.92
C ASN A 102 -6.77 2.49 17.59
N LYS A 103 -6.33 1.24 17.49
CA LYS A 103 -5.65 0.71 16.30
C LYS A 103 -6.59 0.36 15.13
N SER A 104 -7.89 0.63 15.27
CA SER A 104 -8.87 0.36 14.20
C SER A 104 -9.33 1.63 13.49
N VAL A 105 -8.89 2.81 13.93
CA VAL A 105 -9.34 4.10 13.39
C VAL A 105 -8.16 4.82 12.75
N GLY A 106 -8.23 4.98 11.44
CA GLY A 106 -7.29 5.78 10.65
C GLY A 106 -7.98 7.02 10.09
N PHE A 107 -7.22 8.07 9.90
CA PHE A 107 -7.65 9.33 9.30
C PHE A 107 -6.82 9.63 8.06
N THR A 108 -7.47 10.17 7.04
CA THR A 108 -6.76 10.69 5.87
C THR A 108 -6.07 11.99 6.25
N GLY A 109 -4.77 12.06 6.02
CA GLY A 109 -3.95 13.22 6.30
C GLY A 109 -3.09 13.63 5.11
N ASN A 110 -2.98 14.93 4.85
CA ASN A 110 -2.12 15.51 3.82
C ASN A 110 -0.80 15.96 4.43
N VAL A 111 0.32 15.46 3.91
CA VAL A 111 1.66 15.87 4.36
C VAL A 111 1.98 17.25 3.78
N LYS A 112 1.98 18.29 4.64
CA LYS A 112 2.13 19.68 4.23
C LYS A 112 3.58 20.12 4.18
N GLU A 113 4.33 19.85 5.23
CA GLU A 113 5.65 20.43 5.42
C GLU A 113 6.59 19.45 6.11
N LEU A 114 7.85 19.44 5.68
CA LEU A 114 8.94 18.73 6.35
C LEU A 114 9.59 19.68 7.37
N ILE A 115 9.59 19.28 8.63
CA ILE A 115 10.17 20.03 9.74
C ILE A 115 11.26 19.23 10.44
N HIS A 116 11.97 19.86 11.38
CA HIS A 116 12.96 19.12 12.16
C HIS A 116 12.32 17.97 12.93
N GLY A 117 12.75 16.74 12.60
CA GLY A 117 12.31 15.49 13.23
C GLY A 117 11.04 14.86 12.65
N GLY A 118 10.40 15.44 11.62
CA GLY A 118 9.21 14.85 11.00
C GLY A 118 8.42 15.78 10.10
N TYR A 119 7.12 15.62 10.09
CA TYR A 119 6.21 16.31 9.17
C TYR A 119 5.05 16.95 9.90
N TRP A 120 4.60 18.09 9.38
CA TRP A 120 3.24 18.56 9.63
C TRP A 120 2.28 17.89 8.66
N VAL A 121 1.23 17.29 9.23
CA VAL A 121 0.18 16.56 8.51
C VAL A 121 -1.16 17.19 8.84
N ASP A 122 -1.86 17.65 7.82
CA ASP A 122 -3.21 18.19 7.95
C ASP A 122 -4.23 17.05 7.91
N VAL A 123 -4.97 16.87 8.98
CA VAL A 123 -6.01 15.86 9.12
C VAL A 123 -7.37 16.55 9.22
N GLY A 124 -7.95 16.87 8.07
CA GLY A 124 -9.27 17.54 8.01
C GLY A 124 -9.30 18.91 8.68
N GLY A 125 -8.26 19.73 8.48
CA GLY A 125 -8.10 21.07 9.06
C GLY A 125 -7.36 21.08 10.40
N VAL A 126 -7.06 19.91 10.97
CA VAL A 126 -6.28 19.80 12.22
C VAL A 126 -4.83 19.49 11.89
N GLU A 127 -3.91 20.37 12.31
CA GLU A 127 -2.49 20.18 12.13
C GLU A 127 -1.96 19.17 13.17
N CYS A 128 -1.45 18.01 12.68
CA CYS A 128 -0.89 16.92 13.45
C CYS A 128 0.60 16.75 13.17
N PHE A 129 1.36 16.27 14.15
CA PHE A 129 2.78 15.99 13.98
C PHE A 129 3.02 14.50 13.69
N MET A 130 3.72 14.20 12.60
CA MET A 130 4.18 12.85 12.28
C MET A 130 5.71 12.79 12.37
N PRO A 131 6.29 12.12 13.38
CA PRO A 131 7.74 11.88 13.42
C PRO A 131 8.22 11.19 12.15
N GLY A 132 9.38 11.58 11.61
CA GLY A 132 9.94 11.00 10.39
C GLY A 132 10.13 9.48 10.48
N SER A 133 10.42 8.97 11.68
CA SER A 133 10.50 7.53 11.94
C SER A 133 9.14 6.80 11.85
N LEU A 134 8.03 7.52 11.85
CA LEU A 134 6.66 6.96 11.79
C LEU A 134 5.99 7.18 10.43
N GLY A 135 6.70 7.74 9.46
CA GLY A 135 6.23 7.96 8.10
C GLY A 135 6.22 6.71 7.21
N GLY A 136 6.87 5.60 7.63
CA GLY A 136 6.94 4.34 6.88
C GLY A 136 7.29 3.17 7.78
N LEU A 137 7.17 1.94 7.29
CA LEU A 137 7.57 0.73 8.02
C LEU A 137 9.07 0.68 8.21
N ASN A 138 9.81 0.95 7.16
CA ASN A 138 11.26 1.01 7.14
C ASN A 138 11.76 2.46 7.29
N LYS A 139 13.07 2.61 7.42
CA LYS A 139 13.69 3.93 7.45
C LYS A 139 13.48 4.63 6.11
N LEU A 140 12.93 5.83 6.14
CA LEU A 140 12.85 6.67 4.95
C LEU A 140 14.24 7.17 4.57
N TYR A 141 14.60 7.01 3.32
CA TYR A 141 15.86 7.50 2.76
C TYR A 141 15.68 8.86 2.10
N ASP A 142 14.52 9.08 1.52
CA ASP A 142 14.07 10.36 0.96
C ASP A 142 12.90 10.89 1.78
N PHE A 143 13.17 11.90 2.60
CA PHE A 143 12.15 12.52 3.43
C PHE A 143 11.22 13.43 2.62
N GLU A 144 11.68 13.97 1.50
CA GLU A 144 10.87 14.84 0.63
C GLU A 144 9.81 14.03 -0.14
N SER A 145 10.04 12.74 -0.30
CA SER A 145 9.14 11.85 -1.05
C SER A 145 7.71 11.76 -0.50
N LEU A 146 7.49 12.14 0.76
CA LEU A 146 6.17 12.16 1.37
C LEU A 146 5.46 13.50 1.25
N LEU A 147 6.17 14.58 0.90
CA LEU A 147 5.56 15.92 0.79
C LEU A 147 4.45 15.95 -0.26
N GLY A 148 3.33 16.58 0.09
CA GLY A 148 2.15 16.68 -0.76
C GLY A 148 1.36 15.38 -0.95
N LYS A 149 1.79 14.28 -0.33
CA LYS A 149 1.04 13.01 -0.40
C LYS A 149 -0.09 12.96 0.61
N GLU A 150 -1.15 12.30 0.20
CA GLU A 150 -2.24 11.90 1.06
C GLU A 150 -1.93 10.52 1.64
N LEU A 151 -1.96 10.40 2.97
CA LEU A 151 -1.64 9.19 3.70
C LEU A 151 -2.73 8.91 4.74
N ILE A 152 -2.98 7.64 5.01
CA ILE A 152 -3.79 7.28 6.19
C ILE A 152 -2.88 7.25 7.41
N VAL A 153 -3.24 7.99 8.44
CA VAL A 153 -2.49 8.11 9.68
C VAL A 153 -3.34 7.73 10.89
N MET A 154 -2.71 7.16 11.89
CA MET A 154 -3.34 6.78 13.15
C MET A 154 -2.85 7.67 14.29
N PRO A 155 -3.74 8.22 15.14
CA PRO A 155 -3.31 9.01 16.29
C PRO A 155 -2.71 8.11 17.36
N ILE A 156 -1.53 8.48 17.85
CA ILE A 156 -0.78 7.68 18.84
C ILE A 156 -0.84 8.30 20.22
N THR A 157 -0.55 9.59 20.30
CA THR A 157 -0.43 10.32 21.57
C THR A 157 -0.58 11.82 21.35
N TYR A 158 -0.70 12.57 22.45
CA TYR A 158 -0.62 14.02 22.44
C TYR A 158 0.77 14.48 22.89
N SER A 159 1.40 15.37 22.12
CA SER A 159 2.68 15.97 22.47
C SER A 159 2.46 17.29 23.22
N ASN A 160 2.82 17.32 24.49
CA ASN A 160 2.78 18.55 25.29
C ASN A 160 3.84 19.57 24.80
N GLU A 161 4.95 19.10 24.24
CA GLU A 161 6.01 19.96 23.72
C GLU A 161 5.57 20.71 22.47
N LYS A 162 4.98 20.00 21.51
CA LYS A 162 4.47 20.59 20.26
C LYS A 162 3.02 21.04 20.32
N GLN A 163 2.33 20.84 21.46
CA GLN A 163 0.93 21.16 21.66
C GLN A 163 0.00 20.59 20.57
N THR A 164 0.32 19.40 20.06
CA THR A 164 -0.42 18.77 18.97
C THR A 164 -0.53 17.26 19.11
N ILE A 165 -1.42 16.65 18.33
CA ILE A 165 -1.60 15.20 18.26
C ILE A 165 -0.46 14.61 17.41
N VAL A 166 0.17 13.57 17.93
CA VAL A 166 1.18 12.79 17.20
C VAL A 166 0.49 11.67 16.43
N VAL A 167 0.75 11.60 15.14
CA VAL A 167 0.17 10.59 14.24
C VAL A 167 1.23 9.70 13.62
N SER A 168 0.85 8.52 13.13
CA SER A 168 1.72 7.54 12.53
C SER A 168 1.08 6.89 11.30
N HIS A 169 1.77 6.96 10.17
CA HIS A 169 1.47 6.15 9.01
C HIS A 169 1.94 4.70 9.19
N ARG A 170 3.05 4.51 9.91
CA ARG A 170 3.61 3.17 10.22
C ARG A 170 2.61 2.25 10.91
N GLU A 171 1.86 2.76 11.91
CA GLU A 171 0.87 1.94 12.61
C GLU A 171 -0.26 1.50 11.66
N TYR A 172 -0.70 2.37 10.76
CA TYR A 172 -1.67 2.00 9.72
C TYR A 172 -1.10 0.90 8.80
N LEU A 173 0.11 1.09 8.27
CA LEU A 173 0.76 0.09 7.41
C LEU A 173 0.87 -1.28 8.09
N ARG A 174 1.11 -1.30 9.41
CA ARG A 174 1.15 -2.55 10.18
C ARG A 174 -0.20 -3.29 10.18
N THR A 175 -1.30 -2.58 10.19
CA THR A 175 -2.63 -3.21 10.11
C THR A 175 -2.92 -3.78 8.72
N MET A 176 -2.24 -3.27 7.68
CA MET A 176 -2.40 -3.74 6.31
C MET A 176 -1.57 -4.99 5.99
N ILE A 177 -0.53 -5.31 6.79
CA ILE A 177 0.35 -6.45 6.52
C ILE A 177 -0.40 -7.78 6.33
N PRO A 178 -1.34 -8.19 7.20
CA PRO A 178 -2.08 -9.43 7.01
C PRO A 178 -2.84 -9.48 5.69
N VAL A 179 -3.57 -8.41 5.37
CA VAL A 179 -4.36 -8.30 4.13
C VAL A 179 -3.45 -8.37 2.90
N ALA A 180 -2.38 -7.56 2.89
CA ALA A 180 -1.42 -7.55 1.79
C ALA A 180 -0.69 -8.90 1.64
N THR A 181 -0.51 -9.65 2.74
CA THR A 181 0.08 -11.00 2.69
C THR A 181 -0.87 -12.01 2.07
N GLU A 182 -2.17 -11.94 2.37
CA GLU A 182 -3.19 -12.78 1.74
C GLU A 182 -3.31 -12.49 0.25
N GLU A 183 -3.39 -11.22 -0.15
CA GLU A 183 -3.39 -10.80 -1.55
C GLU A 183 -2.12 -11.28 -2.30
N LEU A 184 -0.96 -11.19 -1.67
CA LEU A 184 0.29 -11.68 -2.24
C LEU A 184 0.25 -13.20 -2.44
N ASN A 185 -0.34 -13.94 -1.53
CA ASN A 185 -0.44 -15.41 -1.63
C ASN A 185 -1.34 -15.85 -2.78
N GLU A 186 -2.41 -15.11 -3.05
CA GLU A 186 -3.27 -15.34 -4.22
C GLU A 186 -2.54 -15.05 -5.54
N ASN A 187 -1.66 -14.06 -5.55
CA ASN A 187 -0.94 -13.56 -6.73
C ASN A 187 0.55 -13.92 -6.72
N ILE A 188 0.93 -15.05 -6.14
CA ILE A 188 2.33 -15.46 -5.93
C ILE A 188 3.14 -15.61 -7.23
N LYS A 189 2.48 -15.70 -8.38
CA LYS A 189 3.13 -15.82 -9.71
C LYS A 189 3.40 -14.47 -10.38
N ASP A 190 2.94 -13.37 -9.79
CA ASP A 190 3.07 -12.06 -10.41
C ASP A 190 4.48 -11.49 -10.22
N HIS A 191 4.94 -10.80 -11.25
CA HIS A 191 6.18 -10.06 -11.21
C HIS A 191 5.97 -8.72 -10.51
N ILE A 192 6.72 -8.46 -9.48
CA ILE A 192 6.56 -7.28 -8.61
C ILE A 192 7.82 -6.44 -8.65
N THR A 193 7.65 -5.13 -8.62
CA THR A 193 8.72 -4.17 -8.43
C THR A 193 8.65 -3.60 -7.03
N GLY A 194 9.79 -3.47 -6.38
CA GLY A 194 9.93 -2.90 -5.04
C GLY A 194 11.22 -2.11 -4.89
N PHE A 195 11.51 -1.69 -3.67
CA PHE A 195 12.69 -0.88 -3.36
C PHE A 195 13.57 -1.58 -2.35
N VAL A 196 14.87 -1.53 -2.57
CA VAL A 196 15.86 -2.07 -1.64
C VAL A 196 15.82 -1.31 -0.32
N THR A 197 15.64 -2.03 0.78
CA THR A 197 15.72 -1.48 2.14
C THR A 197 17.07 -1.72 2.79
N GLY A 198 17.83 -2.68 2.29
CA GLY A 198 19.17 -2.96 2.76
C GLY A 198 19.75 -4.26 2.21
N THR A 199 21.03 -4.43 2.38
CA THR A 199 21.77 -5.62 1.97
C THR A 199 22.46 -6.28 3.17
N THR A 200 22.50 -7.61 3.16
CA THR A 200 23.23 -8.41 4.16
C THR A 200 24.08 -9.46 3.44
N LYS A 201 24.94 -10.17 4.15
CA LYS A 201 25.71 -11.28 3.55
C LYS A 201 24.85 -12.40 2.93
N PHE A 202 23.58 -12.47 3.30
CA PHE A 202 22.64 -13.51 2.84
C PHE A 202 21.86 -13.13 1.61
N GLY A 203 21.71 -11.82 1.30
CA GLY A 203 20.92 -11.32 0.19
C GLY A 203 20.46 -9.88 0.37
N ILE A 204 19.45 -9.50 -0.40
CA ILE A 204 18.88 -8.17 -0.50
C ILE A 204 17.50 -8.17 0.16
N PHE A 205 17.23 -7.21 1.03
CA PHE A 205 15.89 -6.93 1.54
C PHE A 205 15.23 -5.89 0.64
N ALA A 206 14.03 -6.18 0.20
CA ALA A 206 13.20 -5.27 -0.61
C ALA A 206 11.84 -5.04 0.04
N GLU A 207 11.37 -3.80 0.00
CA GLU A 207 10.02 -3.38 0.39
C GLU A 207 9.15 -3.29 -0.87
N PHE A 208 7.91 -3.74 -0.78
CA PHE A 208 6.94 -3.74 -1.87
C PHE A 208 5.51 -3.70 -1.33
N ASN A 209 4.53 -3.44 -2.20
CA ASN A 209 3.12 -3.31 -1.84
C ASN A 209 2.88 -2.41 -0.61
N GLN A 210 3.70 -1.33 -0.48
CA GLN A 210 3.66 -0.32 0.58
C GLN A 210 3.98 -0.83 1.99
N CYS A 211 3.73 -2.10 2.33
CA CYS A 211 3.83 -2.61 3.69
C CYS A 211 4.50 -3.98 3.82
N LEU A 212 4.90 -4.63 2.74
CA LEU A 212 5.57 -5.91 2.79
C LEU A 212 7.07 -5.75 2.63
N THR A 213 7.83 -6.58 3.33
CA THR A 213 9.29 -6.68 3.17
C THR A 213 9.68 -8.14 2.98
N GLY A 214 10.47 -8.42 1.95
CA GLY A 214 10.97 -9.75 1.67
C GLY A 214 12.48 -9.80 1.51
N LEU A 215 13.03 -11.01 1.56
CA LEU A 215 14.43 -11.30 1.31
C LEU A 215 14.59 -11.96 -0.05
N ILE A 216 15.44 -11.41 -0.92
CA ILE A 216 15.97 -12.08 -2.10
C ILE A 216 17.31 -12.72 -1.69
N PRO A 217 17.37 -14.04 -1.48
CA PRO A 217 18.63 -14.72 -1.13
C PRO A 217 19.66 -14.58 -2.25
N LYS A 218 20.94 -14.60 -1.92
CA LYS A 218 22.05 -14.47 -2.89
C LYS A 218 21.95 -15.45 -4.06
N ASN A 219 21.48 -16.67 -3.83
CA ASN A 219 21.31 -17.72 -4.86
C ASN A 219 20.04 -17.55 -5.69
N GLU A 220 19.22 -16.57 -5.40
CA GLU A 220 17.99 -16.22 -6.13
C GLU A 220 18.13 -14.88 -6.89
N LEU A 221 19.33 -14.28 -6.86
CA LEU A 221 19.66 -13.10 -7.66
C LEU A 221 19.97 -13.50 -9.10
N ASP A 222 19.60 -12.67 -10.05
CA ASP A 222 20.06 -12.78 -11.43
C ASP A 222 21.56 -12.42 -11.53
N GLU A 223 22.18 -12.73 -12.66
CA GLU A 223 23.63 -12.51 -12.85
C GLU A 223 24.02 -11.04 -12.71
N SER A 224 23.22 -10.12 -13.24
CA SER A 224 23.50 -8.68 -13.21
C SER A 224 23.40 -8.11 -11.80
N THR A 225 22.35 -8.45 -11.08
CA THR A 225 22.15 -8.01 -9.68
C THR A 225 23.17 -8.68 -8.75
N LEU A 226 23.54 -9.94 -9.01
CA LEU A 226 24.56 -10.65 -8.24
C LEU A 226 25.94 -9.97 -8.35
N GLU A 227 26.27 -9.47 -9.54
CA GLU A 227 27.50 -8.73 -9.79
C GLU A 227 27.52 -7.41 -8.99
N LEU A 228 26.42 -6.63 -9.06
CA LEU A 228 26.24 -5.41 -8.27
C LEU A 228 26.26 -5.68 -6.76
N PHE A 229 25.65 -6.78 -6.31
CA PHE A 229 25.66 -7.22 -4.92
C PHE A 229 27.07 -7.53 -4.42
N ASN A 230 27.87 -8.30 -5.19
CA ASN A 230 29.22 -8.64 -4.84
C ASN A 230 30.14 -7.40 -4.78
N ASN A 231 29.91 -6.43 -5.67
CA ASN A 231 30.63 -5.16 -5.74
C ASN A 231 30.15 -4.13 -4.72
N ARG A 232 29.13 -4.45 -3.90
CA ARG A 232 28.50 -3.55 -2.90
C ARG A 232 27.96 -2.25 -3.53
N SER A 233 27.50 -2.32 -4.77
CA SER A 233 26.99 -1.16 -5.51
C SER A 233 25.50 -0.90 -5.25
N ILE A 234 24.77 -1.88 -4.70
CA ILE A 234 23.34 -1.78 -4.37
C ILE A 234 23.15 -0.92 -3.13
N LYS A 235 22.28 0.08 -3.26
CA LYS A 235 21.97 1.03 -2.20
C LYS A 235 20.51 0.90 -1.77
N PRO A 236 20.21 1.23 -0.52
CA PRO A 236 18.82 1.43 -0.10
C PRO A 236 18.15 2.52 -0.94
N GLY A 237 16.91 2.25 -1.39
CA GLY A 237 16.15 3.08 -2.32
C GLY A 237 16.27 2.67 -3.79
N ASP A 238 17.22 1.80 -4.16
CA ASP A 238 17.31 1.28 -5.52
C ASP A 238 16.06 0.44 -5.85
N GLU A 239 15.56 0.59 -7.06
CA GLU A 239 14.44 -0.20 -7.57
C GLU A 239 14.91 -1.60 -7.95
N ILE A 240 14.13 -2.61 -7.57
CA ILE A 240 14.43 -4.01 -7.83
C ILE A 240 13.17 -4.79 -8.14
N SER A 241 13.23 -5.63 -9.18
CA SER A 241 12.11 -6.46 -9.60
C SER A 241 12.34 -7.92 -9.25
N PHE A 242 11.26 -8.61 -8.87
CA PHE A 242 11.33 -10.01 -8.39
C PHE A 242 9.95 -10.68 -8.47
N TRP A 243 9.94 -11.97 -8.21
CA TRP A 243 8.73 -12.77 -7.96
C TRP A 243 8.69 -13.20 -6.50
N PRO A 244 7.52 -13.24 -5.86
CA PRO A 244 7.35 -13.95 -4.60
C PRO A 244 7.63 -15.44 -4.83
N LYS A 245 8.47 -16.04 -3.99
CA LYS A 245 8.82 -17.45 -4.09
C LYS A 245 8.13 -18.29 -3.02
N GLU A 246 8.16 -17.80 -1.79
CA GLU A 246 7.63 -18.50 -0.64
C GLU A 246 7.21 -17.50 0.45
N ILE A 247 6.02 -17.66 1.00
CA ILE A 247 5.52 -16.89 2.13
C ILE A 247 5.51 -17.80 3.35
N ILE A 248 6.51 -17.66 4.21
CA ILE A 248 6.64 -18.47 5.44
C ILE A 248 5.80 -17.86 6.56
N SER A 249 5.74 -16.54 6.62
CA SER A 249 4.92 -15.75 7.54
C SER A 249 4.86 -14.30 7.07
N GLU A 250 3.98 -13.49 7.65
CA GLU A 250 3.89 -12.05 7.41
C GLU A 250 5.23 -11.29 7.51
N LYS A 251 6.16 -11.80 8.31
CA LYS A 251 7.49 -11.20 8.53
C LYS A 251 8.62 -11.90 7.79
N LYS A 252 8.30 -12.97 7.07
CA LYS A 252 9.32 -13.79 6.40
C LYS A 252 8.82 -14.23 5.02
N ILE A 253 9.07 -13.37 4.05
CA ILE A 253 8.74 -13.59 2.64
C ILE A 253 10.06 -13.77 1.89
N ILE A 254 10.16 -14.85 1.12
CA ILE A 254 11.29 -15.14 0.25
C ILE A 254 10.92 -14.74 -1.18
N LEU A 255 11.80 -13.98 -1.79
CA LEU A 255 11.67 -13.44 -3.12
C LEU A 255 12.72 -14.05 -4.05
N SER A 256 12.52 -14.02 -5.36
CA SER A 256 13.45 -14.53 -6.37
C SER A 256 13.46 -13.65 -7.61
N GLN A 257 14.62 -13.37 -8.17
CA GLN A 257 14.77 -12.75 -9.48
C GLN A 257 14.82 -13.79 -10.62
N LEU A 258 14.99 -15.07 -10.28
CA LEU A 258 15.06 -16.14 -11.25
C LEU A 258 13.68 -16.58 -11.78
N GLY A 259 12.62 -15.98 -11.23
CA GLY A 259 11.24 -16.30 -11.57
C GLY A 259 10.74 -17.63 -10.99
N PRO A 260 9.46 -17.93 -11.16
CA PRO A 260 8.92 -19.23 -10.81
C PRO A 260 9.66 -20.28 -11.63
N LYS A 261 10.22 -21.28 -10.95
CA LYS A 261 10.72 -22.46 -11.64
C LYS A 261 9.50 -23.09 -12.33
N ILE A 262 9.43 -22.93 -13.65
CA ILE A 262 8.44 -23.63 -14.44
C ILE A 262 8.71 -25.12 -14.19
N ASP A 263 7.84 -25.77 -13.42
CA ASP A 263 7.90 -27.21 -13.31
C ASP A 263 7.47 -27.76 -14.68
N LEU A 264 8.44 -28.23 -15.46
CA LEU A 264 8.19 -28.77 -16.79
C LEU A 264 7.17 -29.91 -16.78
N TRP A 265 6.89 -30.48 -15.59
CA TRP A 265 5.89 -31.51 -15.38
C TRP A 265 4.48 -30.98 -15.12
N ASP A 266 4.35 -29.66 -14.81
CA ASP A 266 3.05 -29.01 -14.66
C ASP A 266 2.33 -29.01 -16.02
N GLY A 267 1.15 -29.61 -16.11
CA GLY A 267 0.42 -29.80 -17.37
C GLY A 267 1.00 -30.88 -18.32
N ALA A 268 1.98 -31.68 -17.87
CA ALA A 268 2.55 -32.75 -18.71
C ALA A 268 1.52 -33.86 -19.04
N ASP A 269 0.51 -34.08 -18.21
CA ASP A 269 -0.59 -35.01 -18.50
C ASP A 269 -1.58 -34.48 -19.54
N GLU A 270 -1.76 -33.17 -19.61
CA GLU A 270 -2.54 -32.53 -20.68
C GLU A 270 -1.79 -32.55 -22.03
N LYS A 271 -0.48 -32.35 -21.98
CA LYS A 271 0.40 -32.31 -23.16
C LYS A 271 0.67 -33.70 -23.71
N TYR A 272 0.93 -34.70 -22.87
CA TYR A 272 1.26 -36.07 -23.24
C TYR A 272 0.12 -37.03 -22.88
N LYS A 273 -0.97 -36.96 -23.61
CA LYS A 273 -2.14 -37.82 -23.36
C LYS A 273 -1.85 -39.32 -23.62
N PRO A 274 -2.43 -40.22 -22.88
CA PRO A 274 -2.37 -41.66 -23.17
C PRO A 274 -2.74 -41.94 -24.62
N MET A 275 -2.04 -42.89 -25.25
CA MET A 275 -2.16 -43.30 -26.67
C MET A 275 -1.57 -42.27 -27.68
N MET A 276 -1.12 -41.09 -27.28
CA MET A 276 -0.43 -40.14 -28.14
C MET A 276 0.89 -40.74 -28.65
N ILE A 277 1.18 -40.51 -29.93
CA ILE A 277 2.47 -40.92 -30.57
C ILE A 277 3.32 -39.66 -30.73
N THR A 278 4.57 -39.73 -30.26
CA THR A 278 5.52 -38.64 -30.35
C THR A 278 6.94 -39.20 -30.61
N ASN A 279 7.86 -38.34 -31.00
CA ASN A 279 9.27 -38.70 -31.11
C ASN A 279 9.98 -38.39 -29.79
N GLY A 280 10.95 -39.21 -29.43
CA GLY A 280 11.82 -38.98 -28.29
C GLY A 280 13.23 -39.46 -28.55
N LYS A 281 14.20 -38.96 -27.80
CA LYS A 281 15.61 -39.31 -27.92
C LYS A 281 16.02 -40.22 -26.75
N VAL A 282 16.61 -41.35 -27.06
CA VAL A 282 17.13 -42.27 -26.05
C VAL A 282 18.30 -41.63 -25.31
N THR A 283 18.15 -41.42 -24.02
CA THR A 283 19.17 -40.84 -23.14
C THR A 283 20.03 -41.88 -22.45
N LYS A 284 19.39 -43.01 -22.06
CA LYS A 284 20.07 -44.11 -21.35
C LYS A 284 19.36 -45.43 -21.59
N VAL A 285 20.12 -46.50 -21.77
CA VAL A 285 19.61 -47.88 -21.82
C VAL A 285 20.07 -48.61 -20.57
N THR A 286 19.16 -49.35 -19.95
CA THR A 286 19.38 -50.11 -18.69
C THR A 286 18.83 -51.49 -18.82
N ARG A 287 19.13 -52.39 -17.88
CA ARG A 287 18.57 -53.72 -17.78
C ARG A 287 17.03 -53.78 -17.69
N TYR A 288 16.40 -52.68 -17.28
CA TYR A 288 14.95 -52.53 -17.14
C TYR A 288 14.23 -52.00 -18.37
N GLY A 289 14.98 -51.37 -19.27
CA GLY A 289 14.45 -50.73 -20.48
C GLY A 289 15.25 -49.49 -20.90
N ALA A 290 14.67 -48.71 -21.80
CA ALA A 290 15.28 -47.48 -22.35
C ALA A 290 14.58 -46.22 -21.80
N PHE A 291 15.37 -45.28 -21.32
CA PHE A 291 14.90 -43.95 -20.97
C PHE A 291 14.92 -43.08 -22.22
N VAL A 292 13.79 -42.47 -22.52
CA VAL A 292 13.61 -41.63 -23.70
C VAL A 292 13.16 -40.24 -23.24
N GLU A 293 13.90 -39.25 -23.65
CA GLU A 293 13.58 -37.83 -23.41
C GLU A 293 12.65 -37.36 -24.54
N LEU A 294 11.49 -36.85 -24.15
CA LEU A 294 10.48 -36.29 -25.05
C LEU A 294 10.81 -34.82 -25.35
N GLU A 295 11.20 -34.09 -24.32
CA GLU A 295 11.71 -32.74 -24.37
C GLU A 295 12.67 -32.52 -23.20
N LYS A 296 13.44 -31.42 -23.24
CA LYS A 296 14.45 -31.11 -22.21
C LYS A 296 13.80 -31.12 -20.80
N GLY A 297 14.20 -32.07 -19.96
CA GLY A 297 13.69 -32.22 -18.60
C GLY A 297 12.48 -33.13 -18.45
N ILE A 298 11.82 -33.57 -19.52
CA ILE A 298 10.73 -34.57 -19.45
C ILE A 298 11.19 -35.86 -20.12
N SER A 299 11.31 -36.93 -19.34
CA SER A 299 11.71 -38.24 -19.83
C SER A 299 10.76 -39.32 -19.32
N GLY A 300 10.67 -40.38 -20.10
CA GLY A 300 9.88 -41.55 -19.71
C GLY A 300 10.66 -42.85 -19.97
N LEU A 301 10.07 -43.96 -19.54
CA LEU A 301 10.65 -45.31 -19.63
C LEU A 301 9.87 -46.18 -20.60
N ILE A 302 10.60 -46.74 -21.57
CA ILE A 302 10.12 -47.90 -22.34
C ILE A 302 10.62 -49.14 -21.62
N HIS A 303 9.72 -49.92 -21.01
CA HIS A 303 10.09 -51.16 -20.34
C HIS A 303 10.64 -52.18 -21.32
N LYS A 304 11.62 -53.02 -20.90
CA LYS A 304 12.29 -54.04 -21.74
C LYS A 304 11.30 -54.93 -22.53
N SER A 305 10.18 -55.31 -21.89
CA SER A 305 9.13 -56.12 -22.54
C SER A 305 8.42 -55.40 -23.72
N LYS A 306 8.55 -54.11 -23.82
CA LYS A 306 7.92 -53.24 -24.84
C LYS A 306 8.89 -52.79 -25.96
N LEU A 307 10.13 -53.23 -25.90
CA LEU A 307 11.14 -52.97 -26.95
C LEU A 307 10.97 -53.82 -28.18
N LYS A 308 10.07 -54.80 -28.17
CA LYS A 308 9.76 -55.68 -29.32
C LYS A 308 11.02 -56.36 -29.94
N GLY A 309 12.05 -56.59 -29.13
CA GLY A 309 13.31 -57.20 -29.60
C GLY A 309 14.27 -56.23 -30.30
N GLN A 310 13.97 -54.94 -30.36
CA GLN A 310 14.87 -53.95 -30.91
C GLN A 310 15.94 -53.55 -29.88
N GLU A 311 17.18 -53.49 -30.32
CA GLU A 311 18.28 -52.95 -29.53
C GLU A 311 18.37 -51.45 -29.77
N LEU A 312 18.21 -50.65 -28.71
CA LEU A 312 18.33 -49.18 -28.75
C LEU A 312 19.68 -48.76 -28.18
N SER A 313 20.23 -47.73 -28.77
CA SER A 313 21.46 -47.09 -28.31
C SER A 313 21.22 -45.65 -27.84
N LYS A 314 22.07 -45.18 -26.93
CA LYS A 314 22.03 -43.77 -26.51
C LYS A 314 22.17 -42.84 -27.71
N GLY A 315 21.24 -41.92 -27.85
CA GLY A 315 21.22 -40.95 -28.97
C GLY A 315 20.17 -41.26 -30.03
N ASP A 316 19.65 -42.47 -30.06
CA ASP A 316 18.65 -42.88 -31.07
C ASP A 316 17.38 -42.04 -30.93
N VAL A 317 16.80 -41.65 -32.05
CA VAL A 317 15.48 -41.02 -32.11
C VAL A 317 14.44 -42.08 -32.42
N VAL A 318 13.50 -42.27 -31.52
CA VAL A 318 12.50 -43.32 -31.61
C VAL A 318 11.07 -42.77 -31.56
N LYS A 319 10.14 -43.38 -32.26
CA LYS A 319 8.72 -43.12 -32.12
C LYS A 319 8.17 -43.90 -30.95
N VAL A 320 7.56 -43.19 -30.03
CA VAL A 320 7.00 -43.74 -28.79
C VAL A 320 5.52 -43.45 -28.68
N LYS A 321 4.78 -44.40 -28.15
CA LYS A 321 3.38 -44.23 -27.78
C LYS A 321 3.26 -44.08 -26.26
N ILE A 322 2.68 -42.99 -25.80
CA ILE A 322 2.51 -42.68 -24.40
C ILE A 322 1.53 -43.71 -23.77
N GLY A 323 1.94 -44.34 -22.70
CA GLY A 323 1.10 -45.25 -21.92
C GLY A 323 0.35 -44.54 -20.79
N SER A 324 1.09 -44.01 -19.84
CA SER A 324 0.55 -43.22 -18.72
C SER A 324 1.53 -42.13 -18.30
N VAL A 325 0.99 -41.05 -17.77
CA VAL A 325 1.75 -39.93 -17.20
C VAL A 325 1.40 -39.84 -15.72
N ASN A 326 2.38 -39.82 -14.86
CA ASN A 326 2.24 -39.60 -13.44
C ASN A 326 3.09 -38.35 -13.08
N ILE A 327 2.41 -37.24 -12.83
CA ILE A 327 3.04 -35.94 -12.49
C ILE A 327 3.74 -36.03 -11.13
N SER A 328 3.06 -36.58 -10.12
CA SER A 328 3.58 -36.66 -8.74
C SER A 328 4.91 -37.42 -8.65
N ASP A 329 5.01 -38.53 -9.41
CA ASP A 329 6.23 -39.34 -9.44
C ASP A 329 7.21 -38.92 -10.54
N ARG A 330 6.84 -37.93 -11.38
CA ARG A 330 7.59 -37.49 -12.56
C ARG A 330 7.98 -38.67 -13.48
N LYS A 331 6.99 -39.50 -13.82
CA LYS A 331 7.17 -40.70 -14.61
C LYS A 331 6.21 -40.75 -15.79
N ILE A 332 6.75 -41.04 -16.97
CA ILE A 332 5.97 -41.36 -18.17
C ILE A 332 6.31 -42.81 -18.57
N THR A 333 5.29 -43.66 -18.72
CA THR A 333 5.48 -44.98 -19.33
C THR A 333 5.22 -44.90 -20.82
N MET A 334 6.05 -45.58 -21.60
CA MET A 334 6.00 -45.52 -23.05
C MET A 334 6.17 -46.91 -23.68
N ASN A 335 5.61 -47.06 -24.86
CA ASN A 335 5.79 -48.26 -25.70
C ASN A 335 6.44 -47.84 -27.00
N LEU A 336 7.33 -48.65 -27.53
CA LEU A 336 7.91 -48.45 -28.88
C LEU A 336 6.80 -48.70 -29.92
N VAL A 337 6.72 -47.81 -30.92
CA VAL A 337 5.71 -47.93 -32.00
C VAL A 337 6.14 -48.92 -33.05
#